data_ee1f329f24c27649e1d2c3b44b050f23
#
_entry.id   ee1f329f24c27649e1d2c3b44b050f23
#
_cell.length_a   1.000
_cell.length_b   1.000
_cell.length_c   1.000
_cell.angle_alpha   90.00
_cell.angle_beta   90.00
_cell.angle_gamma   90.00
#
_symmetry.space_group_name_H-M   'P 1'
#
loop_
_entity.id
_entity.type
_entity.pdbx_description
1 polymer ?
#
loop_
_entity_poly.entity_id
_entity_poly.type
_entity_poly.pdbx_seq_one_letter_code
_entity_poly.pdbx_strand_id
1 'polypeptide(L)'
;TEVHYLGDSGKHLREIDFNEYASAVPAGSELFWAEQFEIHSKVNTADFRLEQDTAIMIDGVRIDFQSGDNIYAVMDKINKSDAAVNASVDITDGGLIIKSTHPHRIEMADIEGGNLLQNLGVIEEGFPYGANNYSKDADVFGGSIFDVLIGLRDAMIQNNPEDIGGRYLGALDDA
;
A
#
# COMPACT_ATOMS: atom_id res chain seq x y z
N THR A 1 -5.52 -0.66 -14.86
CA THR A 1 -7.00 -0.48 -14.74
C THR A 1 -7.32 -0.38 -13.26
N GLU A 2 -7.84 0.74 -12.83
CA GLU A 2 -8.22 1.02 -11.44
C GLU A 2 -9.74 0.91 -11.31
N VAL A 3 -10.22 0.39 -10.18
CA VAL A 3 -11.65 0.34 -9.85
C VAL A 3 -11.93 1.41 -8.79
N HIS A 4 -12.80 2.37 -9.10
CA HIS A 4 -13.22 3.41 -8.19
C HIS A 4 -14.62 3.10 -7.64
N TYR A 5 -14.78 3.15 -6.34
CA TYR A 5 -16.09 3.09 -5.71
C TYR A 5 -16.77 4.46 -5.80
N LEU A 6 -17.92 4.51 -6.47
CA LEU A 6 -18.72 5.73 -6.64
C LEU A 6 -19.97 5.75 -5.73
N GLY A 7 -20.11 4.75 -4.87
CA GLY A 7 -21.20 4.68 -3.88
C GLY A 7 -20.94 5.56 -2.67
N ASP A 8 -21.98 5.78 -1.86
CA ASP A 8 -21.84 6.44 -0.58
C ASP A 8 -21.37 5.46 0.52
N SER A 9 -20.93 5.99 1.64
CA SER A 9 -20.60 5.25 2.86
C SER A 9 -21.76 5.26 3.88
N GLY A 10 -22.96 5.61 3.43
CA GLY A 10 -24.14 5.74 4.27
C GLY A 10 -24.57 4.39 4.84
N LYS A 11 -24.82 4.35 6.15
CA LYS A 11 -25.34 3.17 6.83
C LYS A 11 -26.87 3.20 6.79
N HIS A 12 -27.48 2.18 6.21
CA HIS A 12 -28.93 1.97 6.31
C HIS A 12 -29.25 1.39 7.68
N LEU A 13 -29.61 2.25 8.61
CA LEU A 13 -30.03 1.86 9.95
C LEU A 13 -31.50 1.38 9.94
N ARG A 14 -31.75 0.22 10.54
CA ARG A 14 -33.09 -0.25 10.88
C ARG A 14 -33.28 -0.28 12.38
N GLU A 15 -34.40 0.23 12.85
CA GLU A 15 -34.82 0.07 14.24
C GLU A 15 -35.18 -1.39 14.48
N ILE A 16 -34.47 -2.00 15.42
CA ILE A 16 -34.63 -3.40 15.82
C ILE A 16 -35.35 -3.54 17.15
N ASP A 17 -35.31 -2.49 17.99
CA ASP A 17 -36.06 -2.37 19.23
C ASP A 17 -36.22 -0.88 19.55
N PHE A 18 -37.03 -0.54 20.56
CA PHE A 18 -37.34 0.82 20.96
C PHE A 18 -36.06 1.65 21.18
N ASN A 19 -35.77 2.61 20.30
CA ASN A 19 -34.56 3.41 20.23
C ASN A 19 -33.25 2.60 19.98
N GLU A 20 -33.31 1.35 19.54
CA GLU A 20 -32.15 0.55 19.19
C GLU A 20 -32.09 0.36 17.66
N TYR A 21 -30.96 0.74 17.05
CA TYR A 21 -30.76 0.73 15.59
C TYR A 21 -29.61 -0.19 15.24
N ALA A 22 -29.80 -1.04 14.24
CA ALA A 22 -28.73 -1.84 13.65
C ALA A 22 -28.55 -1.50 12.16
N SER A 23 -27.31 -1.61 11.66
CA SER A 23 -27.05 -1.51 10.24
C SER A 23 -27.61 -2.73 9.52
N ALA A 24 -28.56 -2.50 8.62
CA ALA A 24 -29.20 -3.59 7.89
C ALA A 24 -28.39 -4.07 6.68
N VAL A 25 -27.56 -3.18 6.13
CA VAL A 25 -26.72 -3.47 4.95
C VAL A 25 -25.39 -2.72 5.12
N PRO A 26 -24.25 -3.41 5.02
CA PRO A 26 -22.95 -2.74 4.97
C PRO A 26 -22.82 -1.93 3.68
N ALA A 27 -22.07 -0.84 3.71
CA ALA A 27 -21.73 -0.09 2.51
C ALA A 27 -20.86 -0.96 1.57
N GLY A 28 -20.97 -0.76 0.25
CA GLY A 28 -20.12 -1.51 -0.69
C GLY A 28 -18.62 -1.29 -0.43
N SER A 29 -18.22 -0.11 0.07
CA SER A 29 -16.86 0.15 0.53
C SER A 29 -16.44 -0.74 1.70
N GLU A 30 -17.33 -1.07 2.62
CA GLU A 30 -17.05 -1.97 3.75
C GLU A 30 -16.90 -3.43 3.32
N LEU A 31 -17.53 -3.84 2.19
CA LEU A 31 -17.48 -5.20 1.67
C LEU A 31 -16.29 -5.45 0.75
N PHE A 32 -15.93 -4.47 -0.08
CA PHE A 32 -14.96 -4.65 -1.16
C PHE A 32 -13.62 -3.92 -0.91
N TRP A 33 -13.58 -2.98 0.06
CA TRP A 33 -12.40 -2.24 0.51
C TRP A 33 -12.32 -2.26 2.04
N ALA A 34 -12.56 -3.41 2.66
CA ALA A 34 -12.70 -3.51 4.11
C ALA A 34 -11.41 -3.21 4.88
N GLU A 35 -10.25 -3.38 4.26
CA GLU A 35 -8.96 -3.25 4.93
C GLU A 35 -8.09 -2.12 4.37
N GLN A 36 -7.32 -1.52 5.25
CA GLN A 36 -6.28 -0.58 4.89
C GLN A 36 -5.17 -1.32 4.17
N PHE A 37 -4.70 -0.72 3.07
CA PHE A 37 -3.57 -1.27 2.32
C PHE A 37 -2.28 -1.09 3.12
N GLU A 38 -1.47 -2.14 3.20
CA GLU A 38 -0.25 -2.15 4.00
C GLU A 38 0.86 -2.90 3.25
N ILE A 39 2.05 -2.32 3.23
CA ILE A 39 3.23 -2.88 2.57
C ILE A 39 4.32 -3.03 3.62
N HIS A 40 4.81 -4.24 3.82
CA HIS A 40 5.93 -4.57 4.70
C HIS A 40 7.14 -4.96 3.87
N SER A 41 8.17 -4.14 3.88
CA SER A 41 9.47 -4.52 3.32
C SER A 41 10.19 -5.51 4.23
N LYS A 42 10.83 -6.52 3.63
CA LYS A 42 11.71 -7.48 4.33
C LYS A 42 13.17 -7.01 4.42
N VAL A 43 13.47 -5.85 3.85
CA VAL A 43 14.82 -5.27 3.87
C VAL A 43 15.08 -4.64 5.22
N ASN A 44 16.10 -5.13 5.94
CA ASN A 44 16.51 -4.54 7.21
C ASN A 44 17.09 -3.14 7.00
N THR A 45 16.52 -2.14 7.66
CA THR A 45 16.85 -0.72 7.48
C THR A 45 17.67 -0.13 8.64
N ALA A 46 18.16 -0.94 9.58
CA ALA A 46 18.84 -0.47 10.79
C ALA A 46 20.06 0.42 10.49
N ASP A 47 20.85 0.06 9.49
CA ASP A 47 22.04 0.80 9.06
C ASP A 47 21.78 1.68 7.84
N PHE A 48 20.53 1.84 7.43
CA PHE A 48 20.17 2.63 6.25
C PHE A 48 20.60 4.08 6.40
N ARG A 49 21.24 4.59 5.35
CA ARG A 49 21.61 6.00 5.17
C ARG A 49 21.44 6.37 3.70
N LEU A 50 20.75 7.47 3.46
CA LEU A 50 20.60 8.01 2.11
C LEU A 50 21.92 8.61 1.64
N GLU A 51 22.43 8.18 0.48
CA GLU A 51 23.72 8.64 -0.03
C GLU A 51 23.65 10.00 -0.73
N GLN A 52 22.52 10.30 -1.37
CA GLN A 52 22.32 11.54 -2.13
C GLN A 52 20.89 12.06 -1.97
N ASP A 53 20.70 13.34 -2.25
CA ASP A 53 19.37 13.93 -2.26
C ASP A 53 18.48 13.22 -3.28
N THR A 54 17.25 12.93 -2.90
CA THR A 54 16.29 12.24 -3.76
C THR A 54 14.87 12.66 -3.43
N ALA A 55 13.92 12.27 -4.26
CA ALA A 55 12.50 12.47 -4.01
C ALA A 55 11.71 11.23 -4.41
N ILE A 56 10.59 11.03 -3.73
CA ILE A 56 9.60 10.01 -4.07
C ILE A 56 8.24 10.65 -4.32
N MET A 57 7.36 9.89 -4.94
CA MET A 57 5.96 10.20 -5.10
C MET A 57 5.13 9.14 -4.37
N ILE A 58 4.24 9.55 -3.46
CA ILE A 58 3.24 8.68 -2.84
C ILE A 58 1.87 9.34 -3.00
N ASP A 59 0.91 8.64 -3.60
CA ASP A 59 -0.46 9.11 -3.84
C ASP A 59 -0.52 10.51 -4.48
N GLY A 60 0.38 10.80 -5.43
CA GLY A 60 0.49 12.10 -6.07
C GLY A 60 1.20 13.17 -5.24
N VAL A 61 1.63 12.87 -4.03
CA VAL A 61 2.36 13.79 -3.15
C VAL A 61 3.86 13.57 -3.30
N ARG A 62 4.60 14.62 -3.66
CA ARG A 62 6.06 14.62 -3.71
C ARG A 62 6.63 14.79 -2.32
N ILE A 63 7.63 13.98 -1.98
CA ILE A 63 8.36 14.04 -0.70
C ILE A 63 9.85 14.06 -0.99
N ASP A 64 10.54 15.10 -0.50
CA ASP A 64 11.96 15.32 -0.73
C ASP A 64 12.81 14.83 0.47
N PHE A 65 13.91 14.15 0.16
CA PHE A 65 14.86 13.60 1.14
C PHE A 65 16.25 14.13 0.88
N GLN A 66 17.05 14.21 1.94
CA GLN A 66 18.41 14.73 1.88
C GLN A 66 19.44 13.63 2.15
N SER A 67 20.60 13.77 1.56
CA SER A 67 21.75 12.93 1.86
C SER A 67 22.01 12.89 3.36
N GLY A 68 22.27 11.69 3.90
CA GLY A 68 22.44 11.46 5.33
C GLY A 68 21.16 11.13 6.09
N ASP A 69 19.98 11.27 5.52
CA ASP A 69 18.73 10.83 6.13
C ASP A 69 18.81 9.34 6.49
N ASN A 70 18.47 9.01 7.72
CA ASN A 70 18.30 7.62 8.16
C ASN A 70 16.83 7.20 8.02
N ILE A 71 16.52 5.94 8.31
CA ILE A 71 15.17 5.41 8.19
C ILE A 71 14.15 6.20 9.01
N TYR A 72 14.53 6.67 10.20
CA TYR A 72 13.63 7.46 11.06
C TYR A 72 13.33 8.84 10.48
N ALA A 73 14.32 9.47 9.83
CA ALA A 73 14.12 10.74 9.12
C ALA A 73 13.23 10.53 7.89
N VAL A 74 13.40 9.41 7.17
CA VAL A 74 12.53 9.02 6.05
C VAL A 74 11.09 8.84 6.52
N MET A 75 10.85 8.07 7.57
CA MET A 75 9.53 7.89 8.18
C MET A 75 8.89 9.21 8.61
N ASP A 76 9.65 10.05 9.31
CA ASP A 76 9.15 11.34 9.81
C ASP A 76 8.71 12.26 8.67
N LYS A 77 9.46 12.29 7.56
CA LYS A 77 9.11 13.06 6.36
C LYS A 77 7.86 12.50 5.65
N ILE A 78 7.74 11.16 5.54
CA ILE A 78 6.53 10.53 5.00
C ILE A 78 5.33 10.86 5.87
N ASN A 79 5.43 10.68 7.19
CA ASN A 79 4.34 10.91 8.14
C ASN A 79 3.92 12.39 8.27
N LYS A 80 4.80 13.32 7.93
CA LYS A 80 4.52 14.77 7.90
C LYS A 80 4.02 15.28 6.56
N SER A 81 4.07 14.43 5.53
CA SER A 81 3.55 14.79 4.21
C SER A 81 2.02 14.77 4.18
N ASP A 82 1.44 15.32 3.11
CA ASP A 82 0.01 15.25 2.86
C ASP A 82 -0.43 13.93 2.21
N ALA A 83 0.49 12.96 2.05
CA ALA A 83 0.16 11.63 1.54
C ALA A 83 -0.73 10.86 2.54
N ALA A 84 -1.71 10.14 1.99
CA ALA A 84 -2.68 9.42 2.82
C ALA A 84 -2.11 8.11 3.40
N VAL A 85 -0.88 8.14 3.92
CA VAL A 85 -0.15 7.00 4.44
C VAL A 85 0.50 7.29 5.80
N ASN A 86 0.81 6.21 6.53
CA ASN A 86 1.66 6.24 7.71
C ASN A 86 2.85 5.27 7.49
N ALA A 87 4.05 5.74 7.81
CA ALA A 87 5.26 4.94 7.77
C ALA A 87 5.70 4.54 9.17
N SER A 88 6.15 3.31 9.36
CA SER A 88 6.73 2.77 10.58
C SER A 88 7.83 1.77 10.24
N VAL A 89 8.62 1.36 11.25
CA VAL A 89 9.61 0.29 11.09
C VAL A 89 9.17 -0.90 11.92
N ASP A 90 9.20 -2.09 11.32
CA ASP A 90 8.96 -3.33 12.05
C ASP A 90 10.11 -3.57 13.05
N ILE A 91 9.74 -3.80 14.30
CA ILE A 91 10.71 -4.08 15.37
C ILE A 91 11.32 -5.48 15.30
N THR A 92 10.74 -6.37 14.51
CA THR A 92 11.14 -7.77 14.40
C THR A 92 12.26 -7.96 13.39
N ASP A 93 12.10 -7.41 12.20
CA ASP A 93 13.04 -7.57 11.08
C ASP A 93 13.72 -6.26 10.66
N GLY A 94 13.22 -5.12 11.14
CA GLY A 94 13.75 -3.80 10.82
C GLY A 94 13.29 -3.28 9.45
N GLY A 95 12.29 -3.90 8.85
CA GLY A 95 11.73 -3.49 7.56
C GLY A 95 10.85 -2.24 7.65
N LEU A 96 10.75 -1.51 6.56
CA LEU A 96 9.84 -0.36 6.46
C LEU A 96 8.41 -0.85 6.20
N ILE A 97 7.47 -0.38 7.02
CA ILE A 97 6.04 -0.59 6.84
C ILE A 97 5.41 0.72 6.35
N ILE A 98 4.65 0.67 5.28
CA ILE A 98 3.84 1.78 4.78
C ILE A 98 2.38 1.33 4.77
N LYS A 99 1.53 2.04 5.50
CA LYS A 99 0.11 1.73 5.66
C LYS A 99 -0.76 2.90 5.23
N SER A 100 -1.81 2.64 4.47
CA SER A 100 -2.79 3.66 4.10
C SER A 100 -3.61 4.13 5.32
N THR A 101 -3.97 5.41 5.36
CA THR A 101 -4.81 5.97 6.44
C THR A 101 -6.28 5.65 6.29
N HIS A 102 -6.71 5.29 5.10
CA HIS A 102 -8.05 4.81 4.74
C HIS A 102 -7.94 3.77 3.65
N PRO A 103 -8.96 2.92 3.42
CA PRO A 103 -8.90 1.88 2.41
C PRO A 103 -8.70 2.45 0.99
N HIS A 104 -7.49 2.34 0.47
CA HIS A 104 -7.11 2.63 -0.91
C HIS A 104 -5.76 1.98 -1.22
N ARG A 105 -5.49 1.75 -2.50
CA ARG A 105 -4.19 1.27 -2.96
C ARG A 105 -3.18 2.41 -2.92
N ILE A 106 -2.03 2.17 -2.32
CA ILE A 106 -0.94 3.16 -2.26
C ILE A 106 -0.19 3.15 -3.60
N GLU A 107 -0.16 4.27 -4.30
CA GLU A 107 0.65 4.46 -5.50
C GLU A 107 1.99 5.08 -5.15
N MET A 108 3.08 4.41 -5.53
CA MET A 108 4.43 4.86 -5.19
C MET A 108 5.37 4.80 -6.38
N ALA A 109 6.31 5.75 -6.42
CA ALA A 109 7.44 5.71 -7.35
C ALA A 109 8.62 6.50 -6.81
N ASP A 110 9.82 6.04 -7.13
CA ASP A 110 11.02 6.86 -7.08
C ASP A 110 11.00 7.84 -8.26
N ILE A 111 11.36 9.09 -8.03
CA ILE A 111 11.39 10.15 -9.06
C ILE A 111 12.77 10.76 -9.18
N GLU A 112 12.99 11.48 -10.29
CA GLU A 112 14.26 12.20 -10.56
C GLU A 112 15.50 11.29 -10.58
N GLY A 113 15.33 10.02 -10.94
CA GLY A 113 16.44 9.06 -10.99
C GLY A 113 16.89 8.56 -9.61
N GLY A 114 16.06 8.83 -8.57
CA GLY A 114 16.24 8.25 -7.24
C GLY A 114 15.91 6.76 -7.21
N ASN A 115 16.31 6.10 -6.14
CA ASN A 115 16.09 4.67 -5.90
C ASN A 115 15.81 4.39 -4.41
N LEU A 116 15.21 5.33 -3.70
CA LEU A 116 14.99 5.22 -2.25
C LEU A 116 14.04 4.07 -1.91
N LEU A 117 12.87 4.03 -2.54
CA LEU A 117 11.87 2.97 -2.28
C LEU A 117 12.35 1.61 -2.77
N GLN A 118 13.13 1.58 -3.85
CA GLN A 118 13.78 0.36 -4.35
C GLN A 118 14.81 -0.17 -3.34
N ASN A 119 15.70 0.69 -2.86
CA ASN A 119 16.73 0.32 -1.86
C ASN A 119 16.11 -0.12 -0.53
N LEU A 120 14.96 0.42 -0.19
CA LEU A 120 14.18 -0.01 0.98
C LEU A 120 13.33 -1.26 0.71
N GLY A 121 13.40 -1.86 -0.48
CA GLY A 121 12.69 -3.08 -0.84
C GLY A 121 11.17 -2.93 -0.90
N VAL A 122 10.67 -1.73 -1.15
CA VAL A 122 9.23 -1.44 -1.21
C VAL A 122 8.69 -1.61 -2.63
N ILE A 123 9.43 -1.12 -3.63
CA ILE A 123 9.05 -1.21 -5.05
C ILE A 123 10.13 -1.87 -5.90
N GLU A 124 9.76 -2.34 -7.09
CA GLU A 124 10.67 -2.83 -8.13
C GLU A 124 11.02 -1.72 -9.13
N GLU A 125 12.19 -1.86 -9.77
CA GLU A 125 12.67 -0.95 -10.81
C GLU A 125 11.85 -1.11 -12.10
N GLY A 126 11.69 -0.01 -12.85
CA GLY A 126 11.22 -0.04 -14.23
C GLY A 126 9.70 0.05 -14.41
N PHE A 127 8.94 0.21 -13.34
CA PHE A 127 7.49 0.39 -13.44
C PHE A 127 7.10 1.87 -13.42
N PRO A 128 6.15 2.30 -14.27
CA PRO A 128 5.64 3.66 -14.22
C PRO A 128 4.82 3.90 -12.95
N TYR A 129 4.75 5.17 -12.53
CA TYR A 129 3.83 5.60 -11.47
C TYR A 129 2.40 5.13 -11.76
N GLY A 130 1.72 4.65 -10.73
CA GLY A 130 0.37 4.08 -10.86
C GLY A 130 0.33 2.60 -11.29
N ALA A 131 1.49 1.97 -11.58
CA ALA A 131 1.56 0.54 -11.81
C ALA A 131 1.59 -0.25 -10.49
N ASN A 132 1.28 -1.55 -10.56
CA ASN A 132 1.49 -2.47 -9.45
C ASN A 132 2.98 -2.89 -9.44
N ASN A 133 3.80 -2.08 -8.77
CA ASN A 133 5.27 -2.14 -8.81
C ASN A 133 5.87 -2.55 -7.46
N TYR A 134 5.13 -3.27 -6.64
CA TYR A 134 5.63 -3.71 -5.33
C TYR A 134 6.75 -4.74 -5.47
N SER A 135 7.77 -4.59 -4.63
CA SER A 135 8.93 -5.47 -4.61
C SER A 135 8.55 -6.91 -4.21
N LYS A 136 9.31 -7.90 -4.69
CA LYS A 136 9.25 -9.28 -4.21
C LYS A 136 9.71 -9.40 -2.74
N ASP A 137 10.53 -8.44 -2.29
CA ASP A 137 11.00 -8.32 -0.92
C ASP A 137 10.02 -7.54 -0.03
N ALA A 138 8.77 -7.40 -0.47
CA ALA A 138 7.70 -6.82 0.30
C ALA A 138 6.48 -7.74 0.37
N ASP A 139 5.93 -7.89 1.57
CA ASP A 139 4.61 -8.48 1.76
C ASP A 139 3.56 -7.35 1.65
N VAL A 140 2.50 -7.62 0.91
CA VAL A 140 1.42 -6.66 0.68
C VAL A 140 0.14 -7.23 1.27
N PHE A 141 -0.50 -6.46 2.13
CA PHE A 141 -1.73 -6.84 2.83
C PHE A 141 -2.84 -5.84 2.54
N GLY A 142 -4.08 -6.28 2.70
CA GLY A 142 -5.26 -5.44 2.50
C GLY A 142 -5.51 -5.11 1.01
N GLY A 143 -6.30 -4.07 0.79
CA GLY A 143 -6.72 -3.67 -0.53
C GLY A 143 -8.14 -4.15 -0.87
N SER A 144 -8.56 -3.92 -2.11
CA SER A 144 -9.85 -4.38 -2.60
C SER A 144 -9.74 -5.75 -3.26
N ILE A 145 -10.81 -6.55 -3.19
CA ILE A 145 -10.89 -7.79 -3.96
C ILE A 145 -10.67 -7.54 -5.47
N PHE A 146 -11.00 -6.35 -5.96
CA PHE A 146 -10.77 -5.97 -7.34
C PHE A 146 -9.29 -5.79 -7.66
N ASP A 147 -8.49 -5.27 -6.73
CA ASP A 147 -7.04 -5.13 -6.90
C ASP A 147 -6.36 -6.50 -6.94
N VAL A 148 -6.81 -7.44 -6.11
CA VAL A 148 -6.36 -8.83 -6.14
C VAL A 148 -6.69 -9.49 -7.48
N LEU A 149 -7.91 -9.32 -7.99
CA LEU A 149 -8.33 -9.87 -9.27
C LEU A 149 -7.59 -9.23 -10.47
N ILE A 150 -7.34 -7.91 -10.42
CA ILE A 150 -6.56 -7.20 -11.43
C ILE A 150 -5.12 -7.69 -11.42
N GLY A 151 -4.51 -7.79 -10.25
CA GLY A 151 -3.15 -8.30 -10.10
C GLY A 151 -3.01 -9.75 -10.55
N LEU A 152 -3.95 -10.62 -10.21
CA LEU A 152 -4.00 -11.99 -10.69
C LEU A 152 -4.09 -12.06 -12.24
N ARG A 153 -4.98 -11.26 -12.85
CA ARG A 153 -5.06 -11.14 -14.30
C ARG A 153 -3.73 -10.74 -14.92
N ASP A 154 -3.07 -9.73 -14.36
CA ASP A 154 -1.83 -9.19 -14.89
C ASP A 154 -0.67 -10.19 -14.73
N ALA A 155 -0.60 -10.90 -13.59
CA ALA A 155 0.34 -12.01 -13.39
C ALA A 155 0.11 -13.17 -14.39
N MET A 156 -1.15 -13.49 -14.68
CA MET A 156 -1.47 -14.49 -15.71
C MET A 156 -1.04 -14.04 -17.11
N ILE A 157 -1.27 -12.78 -17.48
CA ILE A 157 -0.86 -12.22 -18.77
C ILE A 157 0.68 -12.25 -18.91
N GLN A 158 1.39 -11.96 -17.82
CA GLN A 158 2.85 -11.97 -17.78
C GLN A 158 3.45 -13.37 -17.63
N ASN A 159 2.60 -14.39 -17.48
CA ASN A 159 2.99 -15.77 -17.24
C ASN A 159 3.96 -15.91 -16.03
N ASN A 160 3.65 -15.22 -14.94
CA ASN A 160 4.41 -15.23 -13.68
C ASN A 160 3.77 -16.21 -12.67
N PRO A 161 4.21 -17.49 -12.62
CA PRO A 161 3.60 -18.50 -11.76
C PRO A 161 3.85 -18.28 -10.26
N GLU A 162 4.92 -17.55 -9.89
CA GLU A 162 5.23 -17.25 -8.50
C GLU A 162 4.21 -16.28 -7.91
N ASP A 163 3.88 -15.22 -8.62
CA ASP A 163 2.86 -14.26 -8.19
C ASP A 163 1.45 -14.87 -8.23
N ILE A 164 1.16 -15.70 -9.23
CA ILE A 164 -0.14 -16.39 -9.32
C ILE A 164 -0.37 -17.27 -8.08
N GLY A 165 0.59 -18.17 -7.77
CA GLY A 165 0.43 -19.17 -6.73
C GLY A 165 0.68 -18.63 -5.31
N GLY A 166 1.64 -17.74 -5.16
CA GLY A 166 2.07 -17.24 -3.85
C GLY A 166 1.29 -16.03 -3.35
N ARG A 167 1.15 -15.01 -4.21
CA ARG A 167 0.61 -13.71 -3.79
C ARG A 167 -0.91 -13.61 -3.97
N TYR A 168 -1.40 -13.90 -5.17
CA TYR A 168 -2.81 -13.58 -5.49
C TYR A 168 -3.80 -14.68 -5.12
N LEU A 169 -3.43 -15.96 -5.22
CA LEU A 169 -4.31 -17.04 -4.75
C LEU A 169 -4.39 -17.06 -3.22
N GLY A 170 -3.28 -16.78 -2.51
CA GLY A 170 -3.30 -16.62 -1.07
C GLY A 170 -4.20 -15.46 -0.62
N ALA A 171 -4.07 -14.29 -1.26
CA ALA A 171 -4.90 -13.13 -0.98
C ALA A 171 -6.41 -13.33 -1.27
N LEU A 172 -6.76 -14.25 -2.19
CA LEU A 172 -8.16 -14.62 -2.45
C LEU A 172 -8.72 -15.57 -1.39
N ASP A 173 -7.88 -16.40 -0.76
CA ASP A 173 -8.30 -17.29 0.32
C ASP A 173 -8.52 -16.52 1.63
N ASP A 174 -7.85 -15.38 1.81
CA ASP A 174 -7.93 -14.53 3.00
C ASP A 174 -9.02 -13.44 2.89
N ALA A 175 -9.61 -13.22 1.71
CA ALA A 175 -10.63 -12.19 1.42
C ALA A 175 -12.06 -12.75 1.56
#